data_5110f8c5cda0a49e3f36b9648c56241f
#
_entry.id   5110f8c5cda0a49e3f36b9648c56241f
#
_cell.length_a   1.000
_cell.length_b   1.000
_cell.length_c   1.000
_cell.angle_alpha   90.00
_cell.angle_beta   90.00
_cell.angle_gamma   90.00
#
_symmetry.space_group_name_H-M   'P 1'
#
loop_
_entity.id
_entity.type
_entity.pdbx_description
1 polymer ?
#
loop_
_entity_poly.entity_id
_entity_poly.type
_entity_poly.pdbx_seq_one_letter_code
_entity_poly.pdbx_strand_id
1 'polypeptide(L)'
;MLFRSGMPGDRALKEGDIVNIDVTFIVDGWYGDSSRMYAVGPIARKAERLIEVTYESLMRGIAAVKPGATTGDIGHAIQSFVEPQGMSVVRDFCGHGLGRMFHDEPNIIHIGRPGEGVQLKPGMFFTIEPMINLGKPHVKILSDGWTAVTRDRSLSAQFEHSVGVTATGVEIFTLSQRHGEKPLTA
;
A
#
# COMPACT_ATOMS: atom_id res chain seq x y z
N MET A 1 10.54 15.00 -0.55
CA MET A 1 10.18 13.74 0.11
C MET A 1 10.24 12.63 -0.91
N LEU A 2 10.94 11.55 -0.60
CA LEU A 2 10.97 10.36 -1.43
C LEU A 2 9.64 9.62 -1.23
N PHE A 3 9.04 9.22 -2.32
CA PHE A 3 7.74 8.58 -2.34
C PHE A 3 7.87 7.06 -2.46
N ARG A 4 8.81 6.57 -3.26
CA ARG A 4 8.98 5.14 -3.52
C ARG A 4 10.45 4.76 -3.60
N SER A 5 10.72 3.57 -3.08
CA SER A 5 11.86 2.70 -3.35
C SER A 5 13.18 3.43 -3.62
N GLY A 6 13.75 3.98 -2.59
CA GLY A 6 15.17 4.28 -2.61
C GLY A 6 15.93 3.07 -2.08
N MET A 7 17.02 2.72 -2.70
CA MET A 7 17.97 1.85 -2.01
C MET A 7 18.48 2.57 -0.76
N PRO A 8 18.64 1.83 0.38
CA PRO A 8 19.22 2.42 1.58
C PRO A 8 20.56 3.07 1.25
N GLY A 9 20.72 4.32 1.68
CA GLY A 9 21.94 5.10 1.51
C GLY A 9 22.42 5.64 2.86
N ASP A 10 23.41 6.53 2.85
CA ASP A 10 24.02 7.09 4.05
C ASP A 10 23.17 8.19 4.71
N ARG A 11 21.96 8.45 4.23
CA ARG A 11 21.07 9.46 4.82
C ARG A 11 20.56 8.98 6.18
N ALA A 12 20.98 9.64 7.24
CA ALA A 12 20.43 9.44 8.57
C ALA A 12 19.00 9.98 8.66
N LEU A 13 18.10 9.18 9.26
CA LEU A 13 16.76 9.62 9.62
C LEU A 13 16.84 10.64 10.76
N LYS A 14 15.91 11.59 10.79
CA LYS A 14 15.82 12.65 11.80
C LYS A 14 14.46 12.60 12.48
N GLU A 15 14.41 13.10 13.70
CA GLU A 15 13.15 13.30 14.41
C GLU A 15 12.16 14.11 13.55
N GLY A 16 10.93 13.66 13.50
CA GLY A 16 9.87 14.19 12.63
C GLY A 16 9.79 13.57 11.23
N ASP A 17 10.76 12.71 10.85
CA ASP A 17 10.65 11.96 9.59
C ASP A 17 9.62 10.84 9.71
N ILE A 18 8.94 10.57 8.60
CA ILE A 18 8.18 9.34 8.38
C ILE A 18 8.89 8.53 7.30
N VAL A 19 9.00 7.24 7.50
CA VAL A 19 9.68 6.33 6.57
C VAL A 19 8.82 5.10 6.31
N ASN A 20 8.75 4.69 5.04
CA ASN A 20 8.23 3.39 4.66
C ASN A 20 9.40 2.41 4.58
N ILE A 21 9.22 1.23 5.14
CA ILE A 21 10.13 0.09 4.96
C ILE A 21 9.34 -0.98 4.23
N ASP A 22 9.83 -1.31 3.04
CA ASP A 22 9.24 -2.26 2.12
C ASP A 22 10.19 -3.44 1.98
N VAL A 23 9.69 -4.66 2.21
CA VAL A 23 10.50 -5.86 2.29
C VAL A 23 9.84 -7.01 1.55
N THR A 24 10.55 -7.50 0.54
CA THR A 24 10.22 -8.74 -0.15
C THR A 24 11.10 -9.87 0.35
N PHE A 25 10.54 -11.04 0.58
CA PHE A 25 11.27 -12.26 0.95
C PHE A 25 10.81 -13.46 0.11
N ILE A 26 11.68 -14.47 0.04
CA ILE A 26 11.39 -15.71 -0.69
C ILE A 26 11.60 -16.88 0.28
N VAL A 27 10.57 -17.72 0.41
CA VAL A 27 10.63 -18.97 1.16
C VAL A 27 10.20 -20.12 0.25
N ASP A 28 11.06 -21.10 0.05
CA ASP A 28 10.81 -22.26 -0.81
C ASP A 28 10.32 -21.90 -2.23
N GLY A 29 10.81 -20.77 -2.75
CA GLY A 29 10.45 -20.26 -4.08
C GLY A 29 9.11 -19.53 -4.13
N TRP A 30 8.51 -19.19 -2.98
CA TRP A 30 7.33 -18.34 -2.88
C TRP A 30 7.71 -16.96 -2.37
N TYR A 31 7.18 -15.94 -3.03
CA TYR A 31 7.38 -14.55 -2.64
C TYR A 31 6.36 -14.13 -1.59
N GLY A 32 6.82 -13.38 -0.59
CA GLY A 32 5.99 -12.63 0.33
C GLY A 32 6.45 -11.17 0.31
N ASP A 33 5.51 -10.24 0.30
CA ASP A 33 5.77 -8.81 0.19
C ASP A 33 4.96 -8.02 1.19
N SER A 34 5.58 -7.03 1.80
CA SER A 34 4.89 -6.15 2.74
C SER A 34 5.63 -4.85 2.98
N SER A 35 4.89 -3.77 3.15
CA SER A 35 5.46 -2.50 3.54
C SER A 35 4.73 -1.85 4.72
N ARG A 36 5.48 -1.08 5.50
CA ARG A 36 4.97 -0.42 6.71
C ARG A 36 5.59 0.95 6.92
N MET A 37 4.76 1.86 7.42
CA MET A 37 5.21 3.18 7.85
C MET A 37 5.75 3.17 9.27
N TYR A 38 6.81 3.92 9.50
CA TYR A 38 7.39 4.19 10.81
C TYR A 38 7.56 5.70 11.03
N ALA A 39 7.34 6.14 12.26
CA ALA A 39 7.62 7.50 12.68
C ALA A 39 8.98 7.53 13.42
N VAL A 40 9.77 8.57 13.21
CA VAL A 40 11.03 8.79 13.90
C VAL A 40 10.83 9.88 14.96
N GLY A 41 10.59 9.44 16.19
CA GLY A 41 10.18 10.33 17.28
C GLY A 41 8.82 11.01 17.02
N PRO A 42 8.54 12.13 17.70
CA PRO A 42 7.32 12.90 17.50
C PRO A 42 7.22 13.45 16.06
N ILE A 43 6.07 13.21 15.41
CA ILE A 43 5.79 13.66 14.03
C ILE A 43 4.68 14.72 14.01
N ALA A 44 4.60 15.48 12.92
CA ALA A 44 3.54 16.45 12.73
C ALA A 44 2.17 15.77 12.63
N ARG A 45 1.12 16.32 13.26
CA ARG A 45 -0.25 15.78 13.26
C ARG A 45 -0.79 15.44 11.86
N LYS A 46 -0.42 16.22 10.84
CA LYS A 46 -0.81 15.93 9.46
C LYS A 46 -0.14 14.65 8.90
N ALA A 47 1.08 14.35 9.34
CA ALA A 47 1.79 13.13 8.96
C ALA A 47 1.21 11.91 9.70
N GLU A 48 0.88 12.06 10.97
CA GLU A 48 0.17 11.04 11.77
C GLU A 48 -1.17 10.69 11.11
N ARG A 49 -1.98 11.71 10.80
CA ARG A 49 -3.25 11.52 10.11
C ARG A 49 -3.11 10.83 8.75
N LEU A 50 -2.05 11.18 7.98
CA LEU A 50 -1.77 10.51 6.71
C LEU A 50 -1.48 9.02 6.91
N ILE A 51 -0.65 8.66 7.88
CA ILE A 51 -0.32 7.27 8.22
C ILE A 51 -1.59 6.49 8.60
N GLU A 52 -2.42 7.05 9.49
CA GLU A 52 -3.68 6.43 9.91
C GLU A 52 -4.63 6.18 8.73
N VAL A 53 -4.84 7.19 7.88
CA VAL A 53 -5.73 7.09 6.72
C VAL A 53 -5.21 6.08 5.72
N THR A 54 -3.90 6.04 5.51
CA THR A 54 -3.29 5.08 4.58
C THR A 54 -3.49 3.65 5.08
N TYR A 55 -3.23 3.39 6.37
CA TYR A 55 -3.45 2.07 6.96
C TYR A 55 -4.92 1.64 6.92
N GLU A 56 -5.82 2.50 7.33
CA GLU A 56 -7.27 2.23 7.29
C GLU A 56 -7.74 1.98 5.85
N SER A 57 -7.21 2.71 4.86
CA SER A 57 -7.54 2.50 3.45
C SER A 57 -7.11 1.12 2.96
N LEU A 58 -5.92 0.64 3.36
CA LEU A 58 -5.46 -0.72 3.09
C LEU A 58 -6.44 -1.75 3.67
N MET A 59 -6.79 -1.62 4.95
CA MET A 59 -7.68 -2.57 5.63
C MET A 59 -9.08 -2.61 5.00
N ARG A 60 -9.58 -1.47 4.51
CA ARG A 60 -10.85 -1.40 3.76
C ARG A 60 -10.76 -2.09 2.41
N GLY A 61 -9.64 -1.91 1.69
CA GLY A 61 -9.37 -2.66 0.46
C GLY A 61 -9.35 -4.16 0.70
N ILE A 62 -8.67 -4.61 1.76
CA ILE A 62 -8.61 -6.02 2.16
C ILE A 62 -10.00 -6.56 2.52
N ALA A 63 -10.79 -5.80 3.26
CA ALA A 63 -12.15 -6.22 3.65
C ALA A 63 -13.11 -6.40 2.45
N ALA A 64 -12.81 -5.80 1.31
CA ALA A 64 -13.58 -6.00 0.06
C ALA A 64 -13.23 -7.33 -0.64
N VAL A 65 -12.13 -7.99 -0.26
CA VAL A 65 -11.67 -9.23 -0.90
C VAL A 65 -12.52 -10.42 -0.47
N LYS A 66 -13.18 -11.03 -1.43
CA LYS A 66 -13.94 -12.27 -1.28
C LYS A 66 -14.17 -12.92 -2.64
N PRO A 67 -14.48 -14.23 -2.71
CA PRO A 67 -14.88 -14.84 -3.96
C PRO A 67 -16.03 -14.09 -4.64
N GLY A 68 -15.87 -13.83 -5.94
CA GLY A 68 -16.87 -13.14 -6.75
C GLY A 68 -16.80 -11.61 -6.73
N ALA A 69 -16.11 -10.99 -5.77
CA ALA A 69 -15.74 -9.58 -5.85
C ALA A 69 -14.76 -9.34 -6.99
N THR A 70 -14.47 -8.07 -7.29
CA THR A 70 -13.56 -7.69 -8.39
C THR A 70 -12.42 -6.81 -7.88
N THR A 71 -11.36 -6.66 -8.68
CA THR A 71 -10.28 -5.72 -8.38
C THR A 71 -10.78 -4.27 -8.27
N GLY A 72 -11.83 -3.91 -9.00
CA GLY A 72 -12.49 -2.60 -8.90
C GLY A 72 -13.21 -2.38 -7.58
N ASP A 73 -13.72 -3.44 -6.93
CA ASP A 73 -14.31 -3.34 -5.58
C ASP A 73 -13.25 -2.95 -4.54
N ILE A 74 -12.03 -3.52 -4.65
CA ILE A 74 -10.89 -3.17 -3.81
C ILE A 74 -10.54 -1.68 -4.00
N GLY A 75 -10.32 -1.27 -5.26
CA GLY A 75 -9.98 0.11 -5.59
C GLY A 75 -11.04 1.11 -5.15
N HIS A 76 -12.31 0.77 -5.32
CA HIS A 76 -13.44 1.60 -4.86
C HIS A 76 -13.45 1.76 -3.34
N ALA A 77 -13.26 0.68 -2.58
CA ALA A 77 -13.23 0.71 -1.12
C ALA A 77 -12.14 1.64 -0.58
N ILE A 78 -10.97 1.63 -1.23
CA ILE A 78 -9.84 2.52 -0.89
C ILE A 78 -10.17 3.96 -1.27
N GLN A 79 -10.50 4.21 -2.54
CA GLN A 79 -10.71 5.54 -3.08
C GLN A 79 -11.85 6.29 -2.38
N SER A 80 -13.00 5.65 -2.20
CA SER A 80 -14.18 6.26 -1.59
C SER A 80 -13.98 6.63 -0.11
N PHE A 81 -13.02 5.99 0.55
CA PHE A 81 -12.62 6.35 1.92
C PHE A 81 -11.61 7.49 1.95
N VAL A 82 -10.63 7.50 1.05
CA VAL A 82 -9.50 8.45 1.08
C VAL A 82 -9.89 9.84 0.56
N GLU A 83 -10.54 9.91 -0.60
CA GLU A 83 -10.80 11.19 -1.28
C GLU A 83 -11.68 12.16 -0.49
N PRO A 84 -12.74 11.73 0.23
CA PRO A 84 -13.53 12.64 1.08
C PRO A 84 -12.74 13.27 2.23
N GLN A 85 -11.57 12.73 2.57
CA GLN A 85 -10.69 13.27 3.62
C GLN A 85 -9.72 14.33 3.10
N GLY A 86 -9.84 14.74 1.84
CA GLY A 86 -8.99 15.74 1.20
C GLY A 86 -7.59 15.20 0.83
N MET A 87 -7.42 13.87 0.81
CA MET A 87 -6.23 13.18 0.37
C MET A 87 -6.45 12.55 -1.01
N SER A 88 -5.41 12.04 -1.64
CA SER A 88 -5.54 11.41 -2.96
C SER A 88 -4.81 10.06 -3.03
N VAL A 89 -5.38 9.15 -3.81
CA VAL A 89 -4.77 7.86 -4.14
C VAL A 89 -3.86 8.02 -5.36
N VAL A 90 -2.63 7.55 -5.28
CA VAL A 90 -1.70 7.51 -6.42
C VAL A 90 -2.20 6.52 -7.45
N ARG A 91 -2.06 6.89 -8.74
CA ARG A 91 -2.59 6.11 -9.87
C ARG A 91 -1.52 5.46 -10.74
N ASP A 92 -0.27 5.86 -10.54
CA ASP A 92 0.86 5.43 -11.37
C ASP A 92 1.45 4.09 -10.91
N PHE A 93 1.02 3.58 -9.76
CA PHE A 93 1.46 2.33 -9.15
C PHE A 93 0.25 1.53 -8.67
N CYS A 94 0.42 0.21 -8.62
CA CYS A 94 -0.62 -0.72 -8.21
C CYS A 94 -0.03 -1.90 -7.45
N GLY A 95 -0.85 -2.62 -6.74
CA GLY A 95 -0.54 -3.96 -6.26
C GLY A 95 -0.54 -4.97 -7.41
N HIS A 96 -0.07 -6.16 -7.15
CA HIS A 96 0.20 -7.16 -8.18
C HIS A 96 -0.09 -8.58 -7.68
N GLY A 97 -0.34 -9.48 -8.60
CA GLY A 97 -0.34 -10.90 -8.33
C GLY A 97 1.00 -11.34 -7.76
N LEU A 98 0.98 -12.30 -6.84
CA LEU A 98 2.13 -12.76 -6.08
C LEU A 98 2.08 -14.29 -5.98
N GLY A 99 3.25 -14.91 -5.90
CA GLY A 99 3.34 -16.36 -5.76
C GLY A 99 4.74 -16.86 -6.05
N ARG A 100 4.90 -17.67 -7.09
CA ARG A 100 6.22 -18.10 -7.58
C ARG A 100 6.87 -17.07 -8.52
N MET A 101 6.11 -16.08 -8.95
CA MET A 101 6.60 -14.88 -9.62
C MET A 101 6.39 -13.68 -8.70
N PHE A 102 7.35 -12.74 -8.68
CA PHE A 102 7.29 -11.58 -7.81
C PHE A 102 6.19 -10.60 -8.25
N HIS A 103 6.13 -10.29 -9.54
CA HIS A 103 5.08 -9.47 -10.13
C HIS A 103 4.33 -10.30 -11.17
N ASP A 104 3.06 -10.57 -10.91
CA ASP A 104 2.18 -11.36 -11.79
C ASP A 104 0.81 -10.71 -11.90
N GLU A 105 -0.03 -11.20 -12.76
CA GLU A 105 -1.43 -10.80 -12.85
C GLU A 105 -2.24 -11.37 -11.64
N PRO A 106 -3.29 -10.68 -11.19
CA PRO A 106 -3.82 -9.43 -11.72
C PRO A 106 -3.14 -8.18 -11.14
N ASN A 107 -3.20 -7.06 -11.87
CA ASN A 107 -2.90 -5.75 -11.31
C ASN A 107 -4.02 -5.30 -10.35
N ILE A 108 -3.65 -4.86 -9.15
CA ILE A 108 -4.58 -4.37 -8.13
C ILE A 108 -4.49 -2.86 -8.06
N ILE A 109 -5.31 -2.18 -8.87
CA ILE A 109 -5.38 -0.73 -8.90
C ILE A 109 -6.18 -0.24 -7.68
N HIS A 110 -5.64 0.77 -6.96
CA HIS A 110 -6.22 1.26 -5.70
C HIS A 110 -7.31 2.34 -5.90
N ILE A 111 -7.80 2.49 -7.12
CA ILE A 111 -8.98 3.26 -7.50
C ILE A 111 -9.86 2.38 -8.39
N GLY A 112 -11.15 2.64 -8.44
CA GLY A 112 -12.01 1.82 -9.31
C GLY A 112 -13.49 2.03 -9.10
N ARG A 113 -14.26 1.21 -9.80
CA ARG A 113 -15.72 1.15 -9.70
C ARG A 113 -16.14 -0.26 -9.27
N PRO A 114 -17.18 -0.37 -8.43
CA PRO A 114 -17.71 -1.66 -8.04
C PRO A 114 -18.07 -2.53 -9.23
N GLY A 115 -17.66 -3.81 -9.18
CA GLY A 115 -17.96 -4.80 -10.20
C GLY A 115 -17.10 -4.75 -11.45
N GLU A 116 -16.18 -3.77 -11.58
CA GLU A 116 -15.25 -3.69 -12.71
C GLU A 116 -13.93 -4.44 -12.44
N GLY A 117 -13.25 -4.82 -13.51
CA GLY A 117 -11.93 -5.47 -13.45
C GLY A 117 -11.98 -6.99 -13.34
N VAL A 118 -10.93 -7.58 -12.78
CA VAL A 118 -10.77 -9.04 -12.68
C VAL A 118 -11.58 -9.58 -11.52
N GLN A 119 -12.38 -10.62 -11.78
CA GLN A 119 -13.14 -11.30 -10.74
C GLN A 119 -12.22 -12.16 -9.86
N LEU A 120 -12.31 -11.97 -8.55
CA LEU A 120 -11.53 -12.68 -7.55
C LEU A 120 -12.02 -14.11 -7.38
N LYS A 121 -11.09 -15.06 -7.35
CA LYS A 121 -11.36 -16.49 -7.19
C LYS A 121 -10.54 -17.05 -6.02
N PRO A 122 -11.05 -18.05 -5.28
CA PRO A 122 -10.28 -18.75 -4.27
C PRO A 122 -8.95 -19.25 -4.85
N GLY A 123 -7.87 -19.09 -4.07
CA GLY A 123 -6.51 -19.46 -4.47
C GLY A 123 -5.73 -18.37 -5.19
N MET A 124 -6.31 -17.20 -5.46
CA MET A 124 -5.55 -16.03 -5.92
C MET A 124 -4.75 -15.43 -4.77
N PHE A 125 -3.50 -15.06 -5.06
CA PHE A 125 -2.60 -14.32 -4.15
C PHE A 125 -2.17 -13.02 -4.81
N PHE A 126 -2.19 -11.93 -4.07
CA PHE A 126 -1.78 -10.62 -4.57
C PHE A 126 -1.47 -9.65 -3.44
N THR A 127 -0.83 -8.53 -3.77
CA THR A 127 -0.60 -7.43 -2.83
C THR A 127 -1.73 -6.39 -2.91
N ILE A 128 -1.99 -5.74 -1.79
CA ILE A 128 -2.76 -4.50 -1.72
C ILE A 128 -1.87 -3.49 -1.02
N GLU A 129 -1.54 -2.40 -1.71
CA GLU A 129 -0.46 -1.49 -1.32
C GLU A 129 -0.78 -0.01 -1.62
N PRO A 130 -1.88 0.52 -1.11
CA PRO A 130 -2.29 1.88 -1.45
C PRO A 130 -1.26 2.92 -1.03
N MET A 131 -0.91 3.79 -1.97
CA MET A 131 -0.08 4.96 -1.77
C MET A 131 -0.96 6.19 -1.71
N ILE A 132 -0.93 6.88 -0.56
CA ILE A 132 -1.80 8.02 -0.30
C ILE A 132 -0.97 9.29 -0.15
N ASN A 133 -1.39 10.34 -0.85
CA ASN A 133 -0.77 11.66 -0.79
C ASN A 133 -1.65 12.65 0.00
N LEU A 134 -1.02 13.50 0.82
CA LEU A 134 -1.71 14.65 1.45
C LEU A 134 -2.16 15.70 0.43
N GLY A 135 -1.59 15.69 -0.77
CA GLY A 135 -1.91 16.62 -1.84
C GLY A 135 -2.55 15.91 -3.03
N LYS A 136 -2.05 16.22 -4.23
CA LYS A 136 -2.58 15.68 -5.49
C LYS A 136 -2.02 14.30 -5.83
N PRO A 137 -2.72 13.49 -6.65
CA PRO A 137 -2.31 12.12 -6.94
C PRO A 137 -1.06 12.00 -7.82
N HIS A 138 -0.64 13.08 -8.46
CA HIS A 138 0.41 13.04 -9.46
C HIS A 138 1.80 12.88 -8.89
N VAL A 139 2.59 12.01 -9.51
CA VAL A 139 3.99 11.77 -9.19
C VAL A 139 4.90 12.13 -10.38
N LYS A 140 6.20 12.14 -10.15
CA LYS A 140 7.23 12.22 -11.18
C LYS A 140 8.39 11.31 -10.81
N ILE A 141 8.98 10.69 -11.81
CA ILE A 141 10.24 9.95 -11.68
C ILE A 141 11.39 10.95 -11.78
N LEU A 142 12.39 10.81 -10.91
CA LEU A 142 13.61 11.61 -10.94
C LEU A 142 14.57 11.14 -12.06
N SER A 143 15.68 11.88 -12.24
CA SER A 143 16.67 11.61 -13.28
C SER A 143 17.42 10.30 -13.12
N ASP A 144 17.35 9.66 -11.94
CA ASP A 144 17.90 8.32 -11.70
C ASP A 144 17.05 7.20 -12.34
N GLY A 145 15.90 7.54 -12.93
CA GLY A 145 14.98 6.59 -13.56
C GLY A 145 14.22 5.68 -12.60
N TRP A 146 14.38 5.89 -11.29
CA TRP A 146 13.86 5.01 -10.24
C TRP A 146 13.06 5.74 -9.17
N THR A 147 13.62 6.80 -8.60
CA THR A 147 13.00 7.52 -7.49
C THR A 147 11.74 8.26 -7.94
N ALA A 148 10.61 7.91 -7.36
CA ALA A 148 9.34 8.62 -7.54
C ALA A 148 9.12 9.62 -6.40
N VAL A 149 8.63 10.81 -6.75
CA VAL A 149 8.27 11.85 -5.79
C VAL A 149 6.92 12.47 -6.14
N THR A 150 6.18 12.95 -5.14
CA THR A 150 4.95 13.72 -5.39
C THR A 150 5.28 15.01 -6.14
N ARG A 151 4.52 15.35 -7.19
CA ARG A 151 4.77 16.56 -8.00
C ARG A 151 4.65 17.84 -7.19
N ASP A 152 3.72 17.87 -6.25
CA ASP A 152 3.44 19.02 -5.39
C ASP A 152 4.26 19.01 -4.10
N ARG A 153 5.18 18.04 -3.93
CA ARG A 153 6.03 17.87 -2.75
C ARG A 153 5.25 17.61 -1.45
N SER A 154 3.99 17.18 -1.56
CA SER A 154 3.21 16.75 -0.40
C SER A 154 3.78 15.47 0.22
N LEU A 155 3.43 15.21 1.48
CA LEU A 155 3.74 13.95 2.14
C LEU A 155 2.98 12.81 1.46
N SER A 156 3.60 11.65 1.42
CA SER A 156 3.01 10.40 0.97
C SER A 156 3.27 9.30 1.99
N ALA A 157 2.35 8.35 2.09
CA ALA A 157 2.50 7.14 2.90
C ALA A 157 2.01 5.93 2.11
N GLN A 158 2.54 4.75 2.49
CA GLN A 158 2.16 3.47 1.92
C GLN A 158 2.14 2.43 3.04
N PHE A 159 1.19 1.52 2.96
CA PHE A 159 1.20 0.23 3.65
C PHE A 159 0.87 -0.85 2.66
N GLU A 160 1.35 -2.06 2.92
CA GLU A 160 1.14 -3.19 2.06
C GLU A 160 0.94 -4.47 2.85
N HIS A 161 0.05 -5.30 2.34
CA HIS A 161 -0.08 -6.70 2.75
C HIS A 161 -0.19 -7.63 1.55
N SER A 162 0.45 -8.79 1.67
CA SER A 162 0.17 -9.95 0.84
C SER A 162 -1.07 -10.66 1.36
N VAL A 163 -2.02 -10.91 0.49
CA VAL A 163 -3.31 -11.51 0.83
C VAL A 163 -3.66 -12.68 -0.10
N GLY A 164 -4.46 -13.61 0.42
CA GLY A 164 -5.00 -14.72 -0.34
C GLY A 164 -6.53 -14.75 -0.31
N VAL A 165 -7.16 -15.02 -1.45
CA VAL A 165 -8.60 -15.23 -1.52
C VAL A 165 -8.90 -16.64 -1.04
N THR A 166 -9.64 -16.77 0.06
CA THR A 166 -10.08 -18.06 0.62
C THR A 166 -11.41 -18.50 0.01
N ALA A 167 -11.93 -19.64 0.42
CA ALA A 167 -13.24 -20.10 -0.04
C ALA A 167 -14.39 -19.15 0.37
N THR A 168 -14.23 -18.37 1.44
CA THR A 168 -15.29 -17.54 2.03
C THR A 168 -14.93 -16.08 2.25
N GLY A 169 -13.68 -15.68 1.99
CA GLY A 169 -13.20 -14.32 2.25
C GLY A 169 -11.74 -14.13 1.90
N VAL A 170 -10.96 -13.55 2.83
CA VAL A 170 -9.56 -13.21 2.65
C VAL A 170 -8.72 -13.68 3.83
N GLU A 171 -7.47 -14.05 3.56
CA GLU A 171 -6.42 -14.27 4.56
C GLU A 171 -5.29 -13.30 4.32
N ILE A 172 -4.74 -12.71 5.40
CA ILE A 172 -3.60 -11.80 5.35
C ILE A 172 -2.36 -12.57 5.82
N PHE A 173 -1.36 -12.72 4.95
CA PHE A 173 -0.15 -13.50 5.26
C PHE A 173 0.93 -12.73 6.01
N THR A 174 0.91 -11.41 5.93
CA THR A 174 1.98 -10.53 6.42
C THR A 174 1.60 -9.77 7.70
N LEU A 175 0.66 -10.30 8.49
CA LEU A 175 0.33 -9.73 9.80
C LEU A 175 1.49 -9.88 10.79
N SER A 176 1.85 -8.78 11.46
CA SER A 176 2.86 -8.82 12.52
C SER A 176 2.30 -9.41 13.81
N GLN A 177 2.89 -10.52 14.26
CA GLN A 177 2.55 -11.13 15.56
C GLN A 177 2.99 -10.29 16.78
N ARG A 178 4.02 -9.42 16.60
CA ARG A 178 4.60 -8.63 17.71
C ARG A 178 3.91 -7.30 17.98
N HIS A 179 3.35 -6.68 16.97
CA HIS A 179 2.89 -5.29 17.04
C HIS A 179 1.39 -5.12 16.78
N GLY A 180 0.66 -6.23 16.61
CA GLY A 180 -0.73 -6.17 16.17
C GLY A 180 -0.89 -5.45 14.84
N GLU A 181 -2.10 -5.09 14.50
CA GLU A 181 -2.44 -4.50 13.18
C GLU A 181 -2.30 -2.99 13.13
N LYS A 182 -2.01 -2.32 14.26
CA LYS A 182 -1.96 -0.84 14.31
C LYS A 182 -0.62 -0.29 13.83
N PRO A 183 -0.63 0.87 13.12
CA PRO A 183 0.59 1.61 12.85
C PRO A 183 1.35 1.87 14.15
N LEU A 184 2.68 1.68 14.13
CA LEU A 184 3.51 2.09 15.24
C LEU A 184 3.58 3.63 15.25
N THR A 185 2.71 4.26 16.02
CA THR A 185 2.96 5.61 16.51
C THR A 185 3.90 5.49 17.68
N ALA A 186 4.99 6.27 17.63
CA ALA A 186 6.02 6.31 18.67
C ALA A 186 5.43 6.62 20.04
#